data_64776fe20e6847c0a14703aa3429423f
#
_entry.id   64776fe20e6847c0a14703aa3429423f
#
_cell.length_a   1.000
_cell.length_b   1.000
_cell.length_c   1.000
_cell.angle_alpha   90.00
_cell.angle_beta   90.00
_cell.angle_gamma   90.00
#
_symmetry.space_group_name_H-M   'P 1'
#
loop_
_entity.id
_entity.type
_entity.pdbx_description
1 polymer ?
#
loop_
_entity_poly.entity_id
_entity_poly.type
_entity_poly.pdbx_seq_one_letter_code
_entity_poly.pdbx_strand_id
1 'polypeptide(L)'
;MSRGVIQHIAFVAPLRRFTPCPRSSRIHTNARASISPATTSSKSSWDGRVLSKEADEWTWNLTEEENEEIEHAVRHFRATNLDVIDVTAETFPLSSLFQNKILAMRDEIIEGRGFAVQRGLKIERYSNQDICTIFCALGKIMGIPVSQNKFGHVLGHVYDLGNDPRSPQTRLYTTNAAQPFHTDSSDIVGLLCIRNATVGGDSQWVSSIRCYEEIKKERPDLAAILMQPFFVSRKGEIPPGCEATYEMAVFHEVEDDRTGEKNIVGIYDRSFIDAAQTIEGTPKLTSLQIEALDYLDALCVKLQIEMRLQSGDIQWLHNHTTFHARSAFKTESELPRHLLRLWLSPENGIKLPNAFKTRFNTTERWSPNRGGIQTEDDVKLVCPLEP
;
A
#
# COMPACT_ATOMS: atom_id res chain seq x y z
N MET A 1 53.34 -1.89 -8.25
CA MET A 1 52.36 -0.87 -8.65
C MET A 1 51.25 -1.59 -9.41
N SER A 2 50.22 -2.00 -8.70
CA SER A 2 49.09 -2.74 -9.27
C SER A 2 47.86 -1.81 -9.23
N ARG A 3 47.37 -1.43 -10.39
CA ARG A 3 46.12 -0.64 -10.55
C ARG A 3 44.94 -1.60 -10.48
N GLY A 4 44.18 -1.52 -9.41
CA GLY A 4 42.89 -2.19 -9.29
C GLY A 4 41.84 -1.52 -10.21
N VAL A 5 41.29 -2.31 -11.13
CA VAL A 5 40.19 -1.93 -11.99
C VAL A 5 38.92 -2.12 -11.18
N ILE A 6 38.24 -1.01 -10.84
CA ILE A 6 36.89 -1.05 -10.28
C ILE A 6 35.93 -1.29 -11.46
N GLN A 7 35.34 -2.48 -11.52
CA GLN A 7 34.26 -2.76 -12.47
C GLN A 7 32.98 -2.08 -11.97
N HIS A 8 32.54 -1.05 -12.70
CA HIS A 8 31.19 -0.53 -12.59
C HIS A 8 30.21 -1.58 -13.13
N ILE A 9 29.49 -2.24 -12.22
CA ILE A 9 28.36 -3.06 -12.60
C ILE A 9 27.17 -2.11 -12.79
N ALA A 10 26.91 -1.75 -14.05
CA ALA A 10 25.66 -1.12 -14.44
C ALA A 10 24.54 -2.14 -14.32
N PHE A 11 23.68 -1.99 -13.33
CA PHE A 11 22.44 -2.75 -13.22
C PHE A 11 21.49 -2.29 -14.34
N VAL A 12 21.54 -2.99 -15.47
CA VAL A 12 20.47 -2.93 -16.48
C VAL A 12 19.35 -3.82 -15.96
N ALA A 13 18.23 -3.22 -15.58
CA ALA A 13 17.03 -3.97 -15.22
C ALA A 13 16.59 -4.84 -16.40
N PRO A 14 16.35 -6.14 -16.22
CA PRO A 14 15.93 -7.02 -17.30
C PRO A 14 14.52 -6.64 -17.77
N LEU A 15 14.35 -6.59 -19.08
CA LEU A 15 13.06 -6.44 -19.78
C LEU A 15 11.99 -7.33 -19.14
N ARG A 16 10.89 -6.74 -18.74
CA ARG A 16 9.73 -7.44 -18.17
C ARG A 16 9.16 -8.39 -19.24
N ARG A 17 9.30 -9.70 -19.03
CA ARG A 17 8.61 -10.70 -19.86
C ARG A 17 7.20 -10.88 -19.32
N PHE A 18 6.20 -10.77 -20.20
CA PHE A 18 4.82 -11.10 -19.90
C PHE A 18 4.74 -12.55 -19.41
N THR A 19 4.30 -12.75 -18.17
CA THR A 19 3.81 -14.05 -17.73
C THR A 19 2.34 -14.16 -18.12
N PRO A 20 1.93 -15.19 -18.88
CA PRO A 20 0.51 -15.36 -19.21
C PRO A 20 -0.33 -15.45 -17.94
N CYS A 21 -1.47 -14.78 -17.94
CA CYS A 21 -2.45 -14.87 -16.86
C CYS A 21 -2.81 -16.35 -16.62
N PRO A 22 -2.67 -16.89 -15.40
CA PRO A 22 -3.05 -18.27 -15.14
C PRO A 22 -4.56 -18.44 -15.37
N ARG A 23 -4.93 -19.36 -16.26
CA ARG A 23 -6.34 -19.73 -16.46
C ARG A 23 -6.87 -20.33 -15.17
N SER A 24 -8.01 -19.84 -14.70
CA SER A 24 -8.76 -20.39 -13.57
C SER A 24 -9.08 -21.87 -13.84
N SER A 25 -8.36 -22.79 -13.21
CA SER A 25 -8.75 -24.18 -13.14
C SER A 25 -9.74 -24.33 -12.00
N ARG A 26 -10.99 -24.66 -12.31
CA ARG A 26 -12.01 -25.00 -11.32
C ARG A 26 -11.53 -26.20 -10.48
N ILE A 27 -11.02 -25.91 -9.30
CA ILE A 27 -10.70 -26.94 -8.32
C ILE A 27 -11.88 -27.00 -7.35
N HIS A 28 -12.80 -27.95 -7.58
CA HIS A 28 -13.75 -28.37 -6.57
C HIS A 28 -13.01 -29.27 -5.58
N THR A 29 -12.57 -28.73 -4.46
CA THR A 29 -12.09 -29.54 -3.35
C THR A 29 -12.99 -29.30 -2.13
N ASN A 30 -13.80 -30.30 -1.83
CA ASN A 30 -14.42 -30.48 -0.52
C ASN A 30 -13.30 -30.86 0.48
N ALA A 31 -12.65 -29.87 1.07
CA ALA A 31 -11.72 -30.07 2.17
C ALA A 31 -12.39 -29.61 3.47
N ARG A 32 -12.74 -30.57 4.34
CA ARG A 32 -13.02 -30.27 5.74
C ARG A 32 -11.72 -29.77 6.37
N ALA A 33 -11.62 -28.46 6.59
CA ALA A 33 -10.50 -27.87 7.31
C ALA A 33 -10.59 -28.24 8.79
N SER A 34 -9.61 -28.98 9.29
CA SER A 34 -9.37 -29.18 10.72
C SER A 34 -8.82 -27.89 11.28
N ILE A 35 -9.57 -27.24 12.17
CA ILE A 35 -9.20 -26.01 12.84
C ILE A 35 -8.21 -26.37 13.96
N SER A 36 -6.94 -26.06 13.75
CA SER A 36 -5.94 -26.07 14.82
C SER A 36 -5.90 -24.67 15.46
N PRO A 37 -5.82 -24.52 16.78
CA PRO A 37 -5.73 -23.21 17.41
C PRO A 37 -4.31 -22.66 17.25
N ALA A 38 -4.14 -21.70 16.35
CA ALA A 38 -2.92 -20.90 16.30
C ALA A 38 -3.10 -19.70 17.24
N THR A 39 -2.33 -19.64 18.29
CA THR A 39 -2.28 -18.50 19.21
C THR A 39 -0.85 -18.10 19.49
N THR A 40 -0.33 -17.27 18.64
CA THR A 40 0.60 -16.22 19.02
C THR A 40 0.00 -14.93 18.47
N SER A 41 -0.38 -14.00 19.36
CA SER A 41 -0.85 -12.68 18.96
C SER A 41 0.27 -12.01 18.14
N SER A 42 0.07 -11.91 16.84
CA SER A 42 0.99 -11.20 15.95
C SER A 42 1.10 -9.76 16.44
N LYS A 43 2.31 -9.15 16.39
CA LYS A 43 2.50 -7.73 16.70
C LYS A 43 1.58 -6.83 15.85
N SER A 44 1.18 -7.30 14.69
CA SER A 44 0.24 -6.61 13.79
C SER A 44 -1.23 -6.79 14.18
N SER A 45 -1.57 -7.60 15.20
CA SER A 45 -2.93 -7.72 15.75
C SER A 45 -3.15 -6.73 16.88
N TRP A 46 -3.69 -5.57 16.58
CA TRP A 46 -3.95 -4.50 17.56
C TRP A 46 -5.38 -3.96 17.46
N ASP A 47 -5.85 -3.40 18.56
CA ASP A 47 -7.13 -2.69 18.66
C ASP A 47 -6.87 -1.19 18.58
N GLY A 48 -7.37 -0.53 17.54
CA GLY A 48 -7.16 0.90 17.31
C GLY A 48 -7.71 1.77 18.43
N ARG A 49 -8.75 1.35 19.14
CA ARG A 49 -9.33 2.08 20.29
C ARG A 49 -8.36 2.15 21.49
N VAL A 50 -7.44 1.20 21.57
CA VAL A 50 -6.38 1.18 22.59
C VAL A 50 -5.17 1.93 22.04
N LEU A 51 -4.69 1.52 20.87
CA LEU A 51 -3.43 2.00 20.29
C LEU A 51 -3.47 3.50 19.90
N SER A 52 -4.65 4.04 19.62
CA SER A 52 -4.81 5.49 19.37
C SER A 52 -4.42 6.37 20.56
N LYS A 53 -4.43 5.82 21.79
CA LYS A 53 -4.04 6.54 23.02
C LYS A 53 -2.52 6.54 23.23
N GLU A 54 -1.79 5.78 22.46
CA GLU A 54 -0.35 5.53 22.55
C GLU A 54 0.37 6.08 21.30
N ALA A 55 -0.11 7.24 20.78
CA ALA A 55 0.36 7.80 19.52
C ALA A 55 1.87 8.03 19.46
N ASP A 56 2.50 8.34 20.59
CA ASP A 56 3.94 8.54 20.68
C ASP A 56 4.75 7.26 20.41
N GLU A 57 4.16 6.06 20.58
CA GLU A 57 4.85 4.79 20.35
C GLU A 57 5.01 4.43 18.88
N TRP A 58 4.16 4.96 18.01
CA TRP A 58 4.15 4.67 16.58
C TRP A 58 4.36 5.91 15.70
N THR A 59 4.61 7.08 16.33
CA THR A 59 5.00 8.32 15.65
C THR A 59 6.51 8.48 15.67
N TRP A 60 7.11 8.57 14.49
CA TRP A 60 8.56 8.75 14.27
C TRP A 60 8.84 10.20 13.95
N ASN A 61 9.15 11.00 14.98
CA ASN A 61 9.41 12.42 14.80
C ASN A 61 10.78 12.64 14.15
N LEU A 62 10.81 13.51 13.13
CA LEU A 62 12.05 14.05 12.59
C LEU A 62 12.63 15.10 13.56
N THR A 63 13.93 15.01 13.82
CA THR A 63 14.66 16.02 14.58
C THR A 63 14.98 17.22 13.68
N GLU A 64 15.48 18.32 14.29
CA GLU A 64 15.92 19.47 13.49
C GLU A 64 17.17 19.11 12.66
N GLU A 65 18.10 18.33 13.23
CA GLU A 65 19.29 17.85 12.53
C GLU A 65 18.93 16.99 11.31
N GLU A 66 17.92 16.10 11.43
CA GLU A 66 17.43 15.30 10.29
C GLU A 66 16.77 16.18 9.23
N ASN A 67 16.05 17.25 9.61
CA ASN A 67 15.52 18.22 8.65
C ASN A 67 16.64 19.01 7.95
N GLU A 68 17.73 19.36 8.65
CA GLU A 68 18.91 19.98 8.05
C GLU A 68 19.63 19.04 7.06
N GLU A 69 19.73 17.75 7.39
CA GLU A 69 20.25 16.72 6.45
C GLU A 69 19.38 16.65 5.18
N ILE A 70 18.05 16.61 5.33
CA ILE A 70 17.12 16.62 4.18
C ILE A 70 17.33 17.89 3.34
N GLU A 71 17.42 19.07 3.95
CA GLU A 71 17.63 20.31 3.24
C GLU A 71 18.97 20.33 2.46
N HIS A 72 20.02 19.78 3.07
CA HIS A 72 21.31 19.63 2.41
C HIS A 72 21.21 18.66 1.21
N ALA A 73 20.55 17.51 1.39
CA ALA A 73 20.36 16.51 0.36
C ALA A 73 19.50 17.04 -0.83
N VAL A 74 18.48 17.85 -0.54
CA VAL A 74 17.69 18.55 -1.57
C VAL A 74 18.56 19.49 -2.39
N ARG A 75 19.42 20.33 -1.74
CA ARG A 75 20.35 21.20 -2.47
C ARG A 75 21.32 20.41 -3.33
N HIS A 76 21.81 19.26 -2.81
CA HIS A 76 22.70 18.39 -3.59
C HIS A 76 21.99 17.81 -4.80
N PHE A 77 20.78 17.26 -4.64
CA PHE A 77 20.01 16.68 -5.74
C PHE A 77 19.68 17.71 -6.82
N ARG A 78 19.27 18.93 -6.45
CA ARG A 78 19.01 20.02 -7.42
C ARG A 78 20.23 20.32 -8.31
N ALA A 79 21.44 20.20 -7.78
CA ALA A 79 22.66 20.45 -8.56
C ALA A 79 22.94 19.35 -9.60
N THR A 80 22.31 18.19 -9.50
CA THR A 80 22.49 17.09 -10.47
C THR A 80 21.66 17.27 -11.74
N ASN A 81 20.60 18.07 -11.70
CA ASN A 81 19.58 18.21 -12.77
C ASN A 81 18.96 16.88 -13.23
N LEU A 82 18.90 15.87 -12.34
CA LEU A 82 18.24 14.59 -12.59
C LEU A 82 16.72 14.70 -12.36
N ASP A 83 15.98 13.80 -13.02
CA ASP A 83 14.55 13.62 -12.74
C ASP A 83 14.33 12.97 -11.38
N VAL A 84 13.19 13.23 -10.73
CA VAL A 84 12.85 12.71 -9.40
C VAL A 84 12.94 11.18 -9.34
N ILE A 85 12.59 10.51 -10.45
CA ILE A 85 12.67 9.03 -10.53
C ILE A 85 14.12 8.51 -10.38
N ASP A 86 15.12 9.30 -10.71
CA ASP A 86 16.53 8.91 -10.70
C ASP A 86 17.23 9.22 -9.37
N VAL A 87 16.49 9.67 -8.33
CA VAL A 87 17.05 9.90 -7.00
C VAL A 87 17.66 8.61 -6.42
N THR A 88 18.88 8.69 -5.91
CA THR A 88 19.63 7.59 -5.28
C THR A 88 20.28 8.06 -3.98
N ALA A 89 20.87 7.14 -3.22
CA ALA A 89 21.60 7.49 -2.00
C ALA A 89 22.82 8.41 -2.28
N GLU A 90 23.42 8.32 -3.47
CA GLU A 90 24.53 9.18 -3.88
C GLU A 90 24.07 10.59 -4.25
N THR A 91 22.90 10.70 -4.90
CA THR A 91 22.35 11.98 -5.36
C THR A 91 21.50 12.68 -4.31
N PHE A 92 21.06 11.94 -3.28
CA PHE A 92 20.34 12.45 -2.11
C PHE A 92 20.99 11.89 -0.83
N PRO A 93 22.19 12.39 -0.45
CA PRO A 93 22.97 11.83 0.63
C PRO A 93 22.38 12.15 2.00
N LEU A 94 22.04 11.09 2.75
CA LEU A 94 21.67 11.15 4.16
C LEU A 94 22.69 10.40 4.99
N SER A 95 22.89 10.79 6.25
CA SER A 95 23.79 10.08 7.16
C SER A 95 23.36 8.61 7.35
N SER A 96 24.31 7.73 7.64
CA SER A 96 24.00 6.33 7.95
C SER A 96 23.10 6.20 9.17
N LEU A 97 23.17 7.14 10.13
CA LEU A 97 22.30 7.15 11.30
C LEU A 97 20.83 7.38 10.89
N PHE A 98 20.59 8.35 10.03
CA PHE A 98 19.24 8.65 9.55
C PHE A 98 18.71 7.54 8.63
N GLN A 99 19.52 7.01 7.72
CA GLN A 99 19.13 5.86 6.90
C GLN A 99 18.76 4.64 7.76
N ASN A 100 19.53 4.34 8.80
CA ASN A 100 19.24 3.23 9.73
C ASN A 100 17.92 3.47 10.50
N LYS A 101 17.58 4.72 10.87
CA LYS A 101 16.30 5.05 11.48
C LYS A 101 15.13 4.76 10.51
N ILE A 102 15.26 5.10 9.22
CA ILE A 102 14.26 4.80 8.19
C ILE A 102 14.12 3.29 7.99
N LEU A 103 15.23 2.54 7.98
CA LEU A 103 15.21 1.08 7.88
C LEU A 103 14.57 0.42 9.10
N ALA A 104 14.83 0.92 10.31
CA ALA A 104 14.16 0.44 11.52
C ALA A 104 12.63 0.70 11.48
N MET A 105 12.22 1.85 10.94
CA MET A 105 10.79 2.13 10.71
C MET A 105 10.19 1.17 9.66
N ARG A 106 10.89 0.86 8.57
CA ARG A 106 10.48 -0.16 7.59
C ARG A 106 10.29 -1.53 8.27
N ASP A 107 11.22 -1.93 9.12
CA ASP A 107 11.15 -3.22 9.82
C ASP A 107 9.96 -3.27 10.79
N GLU A 108 9.63 -2.15 11.47
CA GLU A 108 8.41 -2.05 12.27
C GLU A 108 7.13 -2.14 11.42
N ILE A 109 7.15 -1.62 10.18
CA ILE A 109 6.03 -1.73 9.25
C ILE A 109 5.87 -3.18 8.75
N ILE A 110 6.95 -3.88 8.42
CA ILE A 110 6.87 -5.24 7.83
C ILE A 110 6.72 -6.33 8.91
N GLU A 111 7.46 -6.25 10.01
CA GLU A 111 7.58 -7.31 11.02
C GLU A 111 6.95 -6.92 12.37
N GLY A 112 6.55 -5.66 12.52
CA GLY A 112 5.96 -5.09 13.72
C GLY A 112 4.45 -4.85 13.62
N ARG A 113 4.02 -3.62 13.97
CA ARG A 113 2.61 -3.22 14.01
C ARG A 113 1.93 -3.17 12.63
N GLY A 114 2.68 -3.11 11.56
CA GLY A 114 2.13 -2.95 10.21
C GLY A 114 1.94 -1.50 9.79
N PHE A 115 2.37 -0.53 10.59
CA PHE A 115 2.29 0.89 10.23
C PHE A 115 3.25 1.76 11.05
N ALA A 116 3.51 2.97 10.52
CA ALA A 116 4.18 4.06 11.22
C ALA A 116 3.69 5.41 10.68
N VAL A 117 3.76 6.45 11.50
CA VAL A 117 3.59 7.84 11.05
C VAL A 117 4.90 8.57 11.28
N GLN A 118 5.48 9.08 10.20
CA GLN A 118 6.66 9.96 10.27
C GLN A 118 6.18 11.41 10.30
N ARG A 119 6.65 12.19 11.25
CA ARG A 119 6.17 13.56 11.52
C ARG A 119 7.30 14.57 11.58
N GLY A 120 7.00 15.81 11.23
CA GLY A 120 7.91 16.94 11.43
C GLY A 120 8.74 17.31 10.22
N LEU A 121 8.42 16.80 9.02
CA LEU A 121 9.01 17.31 7.78
C LEU A 121 8.56 18.76 7.55
N LYS A 122 9.50 19.68 7.42
CA LYS A 122 9.28 21.13 7.24
C LYS A 122 8.89 21.45 5.79
N ILE A 123 7.74 20.93 5.36
CA ILE A 123 7.32 20.91 3.96
C ILE A 123 7.19 22.32 3.36
N GLU A 124 6.92 23.33 4.17
CA GLU A 124 6.82 24.74 3.79
C GLU A 124 8.12 25.36 3.26
N ARG A 125 9.25 24.66 3.46
CA ARG A 125 10.58 25.09 2.98
C ARG A 125 10.87 24.67 1.54
N TYR A 126 9.98 23.85 0.93
CA TYR A 126 10.27 23.12 -0.30
C TYR A 126 9.29 23.42 -1.43
N SER A 127 9.78 23.38 -2.67
CA SER A 127 8.94 23.36 -3.87
C SER A 127 8.25 22.00 -4.03
N ASN A 128 7.21 21.92 -4.89
CA ASN A 128 6.55 20.65 -5.20
C ASN A 128 7.56 19.59 -5.68
N GLN A 129 8.50 19.96 -6.54
CA GLN A 129 9.53 19.04 -7.02
C GLN A 129 10.41 18.52 -5.88
N ASP A 130 10.81 19.38 -4.94
CA ASP A 130 11.62 18.95 -3.78
C ASP A 130 10.84 17.99 -2.88
N ILE A 131 9.56 18.29 -2.64
CA ILE A 131 8.69 17.42 -1.83
C ILE A 131 8.58 16.04 -2.48
N CYS A 132 8.38 15.99 -3.80
CA CYS A 132 8.38 14.74 -4.56
C CYS A 132 9.73 14.01 -4.44
N THR A 133 10.84 14.76 -4.55
CA THR A 133 12.21 14.21 -4.41
C THR A 133 12.45 13.63 -3.02
N ILE A 134 12.13 14.38 -1.96
CA ILE A 134 12.27 13.93 -0.57
C ILE A 134 11.46 12.66 -0.36
N PHE A 135 10.19 12.64 -0.76
CA PHE A 135 9.32 11.49 -0.56
C PHE A 135 9.79 10.26 -1.31
N CYS A 136 10.23 10.41 -2.57
CA CYS A 136 10.82 9.33 -3.33
C CYS A 136 12.15 8.84 -2.73
N ALA A 137 13.02 9.74 -2.25
CA ALA A 137 14.29 9.38 -1.62
C ALA A 137 14.08 8.57 -0.34
N LEU A 138 13.22 9.03 0.58
CA LEU A 138 12.87 8.32 1.80
C LEU A 138 12.23 6.96 1.49
N GLY A 139 11.32 6.91 0.50
CA GLY A 139 10.69 5.67 0.08
C GLY A 139 11.68 4.66 -0.52
N LYS A 140 12.63 5.10 -1.32
CA LYS A 140 13.65 4.22 -1.92
C LYS A 140 14.60 3.59 -0.91
N ILE A 141 14.77 4.17 0.27
CA ILE A 141 15.49 3.53 1.39
C ILE A 141 14.66 2.36 1.94
N MET A 142 13.33 2.45 1.94
CA MET A 142 12.45 1.39 2.43
C MET A 142 12.22 0.27 1.41
N GLY A 143 12.21 0.58 0.10
CA GLY A 143 11.92 -0.41 -0.94
C GLY A 143 11.90 0.17 -2.34
N ILE A 144 11.68 -0.68 -3.32
CA ILE A 144 11.62 -0.28 -4.73
C ILE A 144 10.24 0.32 -5.04
N PRO A 145 10.16 1.55 -5.59
CA PRO A 145 8.91 2.12 -6.04
C PRO A 145 8.31 1.33 -7.21
N VAL A 146 7.01 1.05 -7.15
CA VAL A 146 6.28 0.33 -8.19
C VAL A 146 5.19 1.18 -8.81
N SER A 147 4.83 0.89 -10.07
CA SER A 147 3.84 1.66 -10.82
C SER A 147 2.44 1.57 -10.20
N GLN A 148 1.74 2.69 -10.12
CA GLN A 148 0.38 2.81 -9.59
C GLN A 148 -0.70 2.82 -10.68
N ASN A 149 -0.30 2.87 -11.95
CA ASN A 149 -1.19 2.84 -13.11
C ASN A 149 -0.45 2.35 -14.37
N LYS A 150 -1.20 2.13 -15.45
CA LYS A 150 -0.65 1.68 -16.74
C LYS A 150 0.33 2.67 -17.39
N PHE A 151 0.38 3.92 -16.94
CA PHE A 151 1.29 4.95 -17.47
C PHE A 151 2.66 4.97 -16.78
N GLY A 152 2.94 4.04 -15.88
CA GLY A 152 4.23 3.94 -15.20
C GLY A 152 4.44 4.97 -14.09
N HIS A 153 3.39 5.60 -13.58
CA HIS A 153 3.51 6.57 -12.48
C HIS A 153 3.84 5.84 -11.18
N VAL A 154 5.03 6.08 -10.63
CA VAL A 154 5.43 5.54 -9.31
C VAL A 154 5.07 6.48 -8.16
N LEU A 155 4.85 7.76 -8.45
CA LEU A 155 4.31 8.75 -7.54
C LEU A 155 2.88 9.07 -7.96
N GLY A 156 1.93 8.95 -7.04
CA GLY A 156 0.52 9.26 -7.25
C GLY A 156 0.12 10.52 -6.50
N HIS A 157 -0.84 11.26 -7.06
CA HIS A 157 -1.46 12.42 -6.42
C HIS A 157 -2.85 12.05 -5.94
N VAL A 158 -3.08 12.13 -4.63
CA VAL A 158 -4.40 11.96 -4.01
C VAL A 158 -5.04 13.33 -3.92
N TYR A 159 -5.88 13.63 -4.90
CA TYR A 159 -6.36 14.96 -5.19
C TYR A 159 -7.78 14.91 -5.76
N ASP A 160 -8.65 15.84 -5.39
CA ASP A 160 -10.00 15.91 -5.95
C ASP A 160 -9.98 16.54 -7.35
N LEU A 161 -10.21 15.72 -8.36
CA LEU A 161 -10.30 16.13 -9.78
C LEU A 161 -11.77 16.39 -10.19
N GLY A 162 -12.73 16.33 -9.26
CA GLY A 162 -14.15 16.49 -9.55
C GLY A 162 -14.79 15.30 -10.27
N ASN A 163 -14.17 14.14 -10.25
CA ASN A 163 -14.71 12.93 -10.86
C ASN A 163 -15.96 12.44 -10.11
N ASP A 164 -16.95 11.85 -10.85
CA ASP A 164 -18.15 11.29 -10.22
C ASP A 164 -17.80 10.00 -9.43
N PRO A 165 -17.94 10.01 -8.09
CA PRO A 165 -17.61 8.85 -7.27
C PRO A 165 -18.55 7.65 -7.48
N ARG A 166 -19.72 7.85 -8.11
CA ARG A 166 -20.71 6.80 -8.38
C ARG A 166 -20.38 5.98 -9.62
N SER A 167 -19.47 6.47 -10.47
CA SER A 167 -19.05 5.73 -11.66
C SER A 167 -18.20 4.50 -11.24
N PRO A 168 -18.53 3.29 -11.70
CA PRO A 168 -17.78 2.07 -11.36
C PRO A 168 -16.29 2.11 -11.75
N GLN A 169 -15.94 2.96 -12.72
CA GLN A 169 -14.56 3.10 -13.21
C GLN A 169 -13.77 4.17 -12.43
N THR A 170 -14.46 5.02 -11.65
CA THR A 170 -13.79 6.09 -10.91
C THR A 170 -12.91 5.52 -9.80
N ARG A 171 -11.69 6.03 -9.72
CA ARG A 171 -10.77 5.80 -8.60
C ARG A 171 -11.07 6.82 -7.51
N LEU A 172 -11.53 6.40 -6.34
CA LEU A 172 -12.02 7.29 -5.28
C LEU A 172 -10.98 8.29 -4.76
N TYR A 173 -9.68 8.00 -4.90
CA TYR A 173 -8.62 8.95 -4.53
C TYR A 173 -8.61 10.23 -5.38
N THR A 174 -9.31 10.25 -6.51
CA THR A 174 -9.51 11.43 -7.38
C THR A 174 -10.80 12.18 -7.09
N THR A 175 -11.41 11.94 -5.95
CA THR A 175 -12.69 12.52 -5.52
C THR A 175 -12.64 12.96 -4.07
N ASN A 176 -13.61 13.77 -3.64
CA ASN A 176 -13.80 14.17 -2.24
C ASN A 176 -14.74 13.23 -1.45
N ALA A 177 -15.29 12.19 -2.08
CA ALA A 177 -16.10 11.18 -1.40
C ALA A 177 -15.25 10.37 -0.39
N ALA A 178 -15.91 9.74 0.57
CA ALA A 178 -15.23 8.78 1.45
C ALA A 178 -14.63 7.64 0.65
N GLN A 179 -13.42 7.23 1.01
CA GLN A 179 -12.79 6.01 0.47
C GLN A 179 -12.91 4.92 1.53
N PRO A 180 -13.70 3.87 1.29
CA PRO A 180 -13.86 2.75 2.22
C PRO A 180 -12.55 2.03 2.51
N PHE A 181 -12.54 1.18 3.53
CA PHE A 181 -11.38 0.35 3.86
C PHE A 181 -10.95 -0.51 2.68
N HIS A 182 -9.65 -0.43 2.36
CA HIS A 182 -9.05 -1.12 1.22
C HIS A 182 -7.56 -1.35 1.43
N THR A 183 -6.97 -2.11 0.51
CA THR A 183 -5.52 -2.27 0.34
C THR A 183 -5.11 -1.79 -1.04
N ASP A 184 -3.92 -1.24 -1.13
CA ASP A 184 -3.27 -0.94 -2.40
C ASP A 184 -2.51 -2.16 -2.96
N SER A 185 -2.05 -2.09 -4.22
CA SER A 185 -1.35 -3.19 -4.91
C SER A 185 0.16 -3.18 -4.66
N SER A 186 0.58 -2.98 -3.41
CA SER A 186 1.99 -2.97 -3.00
C SER A 186 2.14 -3.54 -1.60
N ASP A 187 3.36 -3.80 -1.17
CA ASP A 187 3.63 -4.22 0.20
C ASP A 187 3.47 -3.04 1.16
N ILE A 188 4.13 -1.91 0.85
CA ILE A 188 4.03 -0.69 1.63
C ILE A 188 3.36 0.39 0.79
N VAL A 189 2.40 1.10 1.39
CA VAL A 189 1.89 2.36 0.87
C VAL A 189 2.33 3.50 1.78
N GLY A 190 2.92 4.54 1.18
CA GLY A 190 3.22 5.81 1.82
C GLY A 190 2.24 6.89 1.37
N LEU A 191 1.79 7.72 2.30
CA LEU A 191 0.91 8.86 2.06
C LEU A 191 1.50 10.10 2.74
N LEU A 192 2.15 10.99 1.96
CA LEU A 192 2.66 12.27 2.42
C LEU A 192 1.58 13.33 2.32
N CYS A 193 1.25 13.99 3.42
CA CYS A 193 0.31 15.09 3.44
C CYS A 193 1.00 16.41 3.07
N ILE A 194 0.76 16.92 1.85
CA ILE A 194 1.17 18.27 1.47
C ILE A 194 0.20 19.27 2.12
N ARG A 195 -1.09 19.00 1.99
CA ARG A 195 -2.15 19.87 2.51
C ARG A 195 -3.41 19.07 2.78
N ASN A 196 -3.99 19.23 3.96
CA ASN A 196 -5.23 18.55 4.31
C ASN A 196 -6.45 19.42 3.92
N ALA A 197 -7.65 18.80 3.95
CA ALA A 197 -8.91 19.49 3.73
C ALA A 197 -9.27 20.39 4.93
N THR A 198 -10.19 21.34 4.74
CA THR A 198 -10.71 22.17 5.82
C THR A 198 -11.55 21.34 6.79
N VAL A 199 -12.40 20.45 6.26
CA VAL A 199 -13.27 19.55 7.03
C VAL A 199 -13.17 18.14 6.51
N GLY A 200 -12.99 17.16 7.39
CA GLY A 200 -12.83 15.75 7.03
C GLY A 200 -11.51 15.46 6.32
N GLY A 201 -11.48 14.36 5.56
CA GLY A 201 -10.26 13.89 4.91
C GLY A 201 -9.31 13.20 5.89
N ASP A 202 -9.86 12.77 7.04
CA ASP A 202 -9.10 12.10 8.09
C ASP A 202 -8.68 10.71 7.59
N SER A 203 -7.44 10.35 7.89
CA SER A 203 -6.87 9.05 7.57
C SER A 203 -7.32 8.02 8.59
N GLN A 204 -7.75 6.86 8.11
CA GLN A 204 -8.26 5.78 8.94
C GLN A 204 -7.53 4.50 8.58
N TRP A 205 -7.13 3.72 9.58
CA TRP A 205 -6.53 2.40 9.33
C TRP A 205 -6.83 1.44 10.47
N VAL A 206 -6.82 0.14 10.15
CA VAL A 206 -7.17 -0.92 11.08
C VAL A 206 -6.29 -2.14 10.85
N SER A 207 -5.96 -2.88 11.91
CA SER A 207 -5.34 -4.19 11.78
C SER A 207 -6.31 -5.17 11.11
N SER A 208 -5.98 -5.62 9.91
CA SER A 208 -6.75 -6.66 9.21
C SER A 208 -6.68 -8.00 9.95
N ILE A 209 -5.56 -8.25 10.62
CA ILE A 209 -5.35 -9.45 11.43
C ILE A 209 -6.30 -9.45 12.64
N ARG A 210 -6.41 -8.32 13.35
CA ARG A 210 -7.35 -8.16 14.45
C ARG A 210 -8.80 -8.31 13.98
N CYS A 211 -9.15 -7.74 12.83
CA CYS A 211 -10.48 -7.94 12.26
C CYS A 211 -10.76 -9.42 12.00
N TYR A 212 -9.83 -10.15 11.39
CA TYR A 212 -9.97 -11.58 11.16
C TYR A 212 -10.15 -12.37 12.45
N GLU A 213 -9.33 -12.09 13.47
CA GLU A 213 -9.41 -12.77 14.77
C GLU A 213 -10.77 -12.55 15.46
N GLU A 214 -11.28 -11.32 15.45
CA GLU A 214 -12.61 -11.01 16.01
C GLU A 214 -13.73 -11.70 15.23
N ILE A 215 -13.70 -11.66 13.90
CA ILE A 215 -14.69 -12.36 13.06
C ILE A 215 -14.64 -13.87 13.32
N LYS A 216 -13.43 -14.45 13.34
CA LYS A 216 -13.25 -15.89 13.61
C LYS A 216 -13.80 -16.30 14.96
N LYS A 217 -13.72 -15.43 15.97
CA LYS A 217 -14.23 -15.67 17.32
C LYS A 217 -15.75 -15.51 17.40
N GLU A 218 -16.29 -14.42 16.84
CA GLU A 218 -17.70 -14.07 17.00
C GLU A 218 -18.61 -14.72 15.95
N ARG A 219 -18.12 -14.80 14.68
CA ARG A 219 -18.84 -15.31 13.51
C ARG A 219 -17.91 -16.17 12.64
N PRO A 220 -17.54 -17.38 13.12
CA PRO A 220 -16.64 -18.30 12.39
C PRO A 220 -17.17 -18.71 11.01
N ASP A 221 -18.49 -18.69 10.82
CA ASP A 221 -19.17 -18.88 9.53
C ASP A 221 -18.78 -17.78 8.52
N LEU A 222 -18.81 -16.50 8.93
CA LEU A 222 -18.42 -15.38 8.08
C LEU A 222 -16.91 -15.36 7.84
N ALA A 223 -16.09 -15.71 8.85
CA ALA A 223 -14.65 -15.85 8.65
C ALA A 223 -14.33 -16.87 7.54
N ALA A 224 -15.03 -18.01 7.53
CA ALA A 224 -14.87 -19.03 6.50
C ALA A 224 -15.29 -18.53 5.10
N ILE A 225 -16.31 -17.66 5.00
CA ILE A 225 -16.73 -17.02 3.75
C ILE A 225 -15.67 -16.04 3.25
N LEU A 226 -15.10 -15.22 4.14
CA LEU A 226 -14.05 -14.23 3.76
C LEU A 226 -12.74 -14.89 3.31
N MET A 227 -12.55 -16.17 3.58
CA MET A 227 -11.46 -16.99 3.06
C MET A 227 -11.81 -17.69 1.73
N GLN A 228 -13.04 -17.51 1.21
CA GLN A 228 -13.42 -18.00 -0.12
C GLN A 228 -13.25 -16.89 -1.17
N PRO A 229 -13.01 -17.25 -2.44
CA PRO A 229 -12.84 -16.26 -3.50
C PRO A 229 -14.11 -15.41 -3.76
N PHE A 230 -13.89 -14.13 -3.96
CA PHE A 230 -14.84 -13.17 -4.51
C PHE A 230 -14.38 -12.75 -5.91
N PHE A 231 -15.32 -12.44 -6.81
CA PHE A 231 -14.96 -11.79 -8.06
C PHE A 231 -14.61 -10.33 -7.81
N VAL A 232 -13.46 -9.91 -8.32
CA VAL A 232 -12.89 -8.57 -8.13
C VAL A 232 -12.66 -7.94 -9.51
N SER A 233 -13.18 -6.74 -9.73
CA SER A 233 -13.02 -5.99 -10.98
C SER A 233 -11.58 -5.47 -11.13
N ARG A 234 -11.09 -5.43 -12.37
CA ARG A 234 -9.83 -4.74 -12.70
C ARG A 234 -10.03 -3.24 -12.98
N LYS A 235 -11.27 -2.73 -12.91
CA LYS A 235 -11.63 -1.33 -13.19
C LYS A 235 -10.97 -0.76 -14.46
N GLY A 236 -10.97 -1.55 -15.54
CA GLY A 236 -10.42 -1.16 -16.85
C GLY A 236 -8.91 -1.31 -17.01
N GLU A 237 -8.16 -1.65 -15.95
CA GLU A 237 -6.74 -1.99 -16.03
C GLU A 237 -6.57 -3.49 -16.28
N ILE A 238 -6.92 -3.93 -17.49
CA ILE A 238 -6.95 -5.33 -17.88
C ILE A 238 -5.65 -5.65 -18.62
N PRO A 239 -4.74 -6.48 -18.04
CA PRO A 239 -3.54 -6.90 -18.76
C PRO A 239 -3.91 -7.72 -19.99
N PRO A 240 -3.08 -7.73 -21.06
CA PRO A 240 -3.31 -8.52 -22.24
C PRO A 240 -3.57 -10.00 -21.91
N GLY A 241 -4.66 -10.56 -22.48
CA GLY A 241 -5.04 -11.96 -22.28
C GLY A 241 -5.70 -12.28 -20.92
N CYS A 242 -5.99 -11.26 -20.10
CA CYS A 242 -6.71 -11.43 -18.84
C CYS A 242 -8.18 -11.05 -18.99
N GLU A 243 -9.02 -11.59 -18.09
CA GLU A 243 -10.43 -11.24 -17.96
C GLU A 243 -10.61 -9.91 -17.21
N ALA A 244 -11.78 -9.26 -17.34
CA ALA A 244 -12.15 -8.02 -16.66
C ALA A 244 -12.25 -8.19 -15.14
N THR A 245 -12.44 -9.41 -14.67
CA THR A 245 -12.46 -9.81 -13.27
C THR A 245 -11.40 -10.87 -12.97
N TYR A 246 -11.09 -11.03 -11.69
CA TYR A 246 -10.30 -12.14 -11.17
C TYR A 246 -10.88 -12.57 -9.81
N GLU A 247 -10.53 -13.78 -9.38
CA GLU A 247 -10.98 -14.30 -8.09
C GLU A 247 -9.93 -14.05 -7.01
N MET A 248 -10.38 -13.53 -5.81
CA MET A 248 -9.52 -13.27 -4.68
C MET A 248 -10.31 -13.38 -3.38
N ALA A 249 -9.81 -14.11 -2.39
CA ALA A 249 -10.36 -14.09 -1.04
C ALA A 249 -9.89 -12.82 -0.30
N VAL A 250 -10.64 -12.42 0.72
CA VAL A 250 -10.26 -11.27 1.57
C VAL A 250 -9.12 -11.63 2.50
N PHE A 251 -9.17 -12.84 3.09
CA PHE A 251 -8.12 -13.35 3.97
C PHE A 251 -7.52 -14.63 3.42
N HIS A 252 -6.21 -14.79 3.63
CA HIS A 252 -5.45 -15.96 3.24
C HIS A 252 -4.54 -16.41 4.37
N GLU A 253 -4.41 -17.73 4.55
CA GLU A 253 -3.38 -18.32 5.38
C GLU A 253 -2.12 -18.53 4.52
N VAL A 254 -0.98 -18.14 5.02
CA VAL A 254 0.32 -18.36 4.39
C VAL A 254 1.32 -18.85 5.43
N GLU A 255 2.07 -19.89 5.09
CA GLU A 255 3.16 -20.38 5.92
C GLU A 255 4.43 -19.56 5.67
N ASP A 256 4.99 -19.01 6.74
CA ASP A 256 6.29 -18.34 6.70
C ASP A 256 7.38 -19.39 6.48
N ASP A 257 8.07 -19.30 5.35
CA ASP A 257 9.10 -20.26 4.94
C ASP A 257 10.38 -20.21 5.79
N ARG A 258 10.54 -19.22 6.68
CA ARG A 258 11.67 -19.10 7.62
C ARG A 258 11.34 -19.73 8.98
N THR A 259 10.10 -19.59 9.44
CA THR A 259 9.70 -20.01 10.80
C THR A 259 8.77 -21.21 10.79
N GLY A 260 8.10 -21.53 9.67
CA GLY A 260 7.05 -22.52 9.57
C GLY A 260 5.73 -22.08 10.20
N GLU A 261 5.64 -20.86 10.71
CA GLU A 261 4.43 -20.32 11.32
C GLU A 261 3.39 -19.97 10.25
N LYS A 262 2.13 -20.19 10.61
CA LYS A 262 1.00 -19.80 9.75
C LYS A 262 0.53 -18.42 10.11
N ASN A 263 0.62 -17.52 9.13
CA ASN A 263 0.21 -16.14 9.23
C ASN A 263 -1.06 -15.89 8.41
N ILE A 264 -1.84 -14.91 8.84
CA ILE A 264 -2.97 -14.39 8.05
C ILE A 264 -2.50 -13.13 7.32
N VAL A 265 -2.85 -13.05 6.05
CA VAL A 265 -2.68 -11.83 5.23
C VAL A 265 -4.01 -11.42 4.63
N GLY A 266 -4.25 -10.12 4.55
CA GLY A 266 -5.46 -9.53 4.00
C GLY A 266 -5.22 -8.86 2.66
N ILE A 267 -6.23 -8.89 1.79
CA ILE A 267 -6.35 -8.07 0.61
C ILE A 267 -7.82 -7.73 0.39
N TYR A 268 -8.16 -6.46 0.37
CA TYR A 268 -9.54 -6.02 0.38
C TYR A 268 -9.74 -4.72 -0.38
N ASP A 269 -10.80 -4.63 -1.14
CA ASP A 269 -11.39 -3.39 -1.64
C ASP A 269 -12.86 -3.67 -2.01
N ARG A 270 -13.80 -3.24 -1.14
CA ARG A 270 -15.24 -3.42 -1.36
C ARG A 270 -15.68 -2.84 -2.70
N SER A 271 -15.15 -1.69 -3.09
CA SER A 271 -15.55 -1.02 -4.33
C SER A 271 -15.17 -1.80 -5.60
N PHE A 272 -14.14 -2.64 -5.53
CA PHE A 272 -13.73 -3.52 -6.62
C PHE A 272 -14.59 -4.78 -6.69
N ILE A 273 -15.02 -5.32 -5.54
CA ILE A 273 -15.96 -6.45 -5.45
C ILE A 273 -17.33 -6.01 -5.98
N ASP A 274 -17.83 -4.86 -5.55
CA ASP A 274 -19.12 -4.32 -5.99
C ASP A 274 -19.10 -3.95 -7.48
N ALA A 275 -17.99 -3.38 -7.98
CA ALA A 275 -17.82 -3.09 -9.40
C ALA A 275 -17.83 -4.38 -10.26
N ALA A 276 -17.32 -5.50 -9.77
CA ALA A 276 -17.40 -6.78 -10.47
C ALA A 276 -18.83 -7.23 -10.69
N GLN A 277 -19.76 -6.90 -9.78
CA GLN A 277 -21.18 -7.23 -9.90
C GLN A 277 -21.90 -6.52 -11.05
N THR A 278 -21.28 -5.48 -11.62
CA THR A 278 -21.81 -4.76 -12.81
C THR A 278 -21.32 -5.36 -14.13
N ILE A 279 -20.36 -6.29 -14.10
CA ILE A 279 -19.78 -6.92 -15.28
C ILE A 279 -20.64 -8.13 -15.67
N GLU A 280 -21.07 -8.19 -16.93
CA GLU A 280 -21.88 -9.26 -17.46
C GLU A 280 -21.17 -10.62 -17.30
N GLY A 281 -21.92 -11.66 -16.93
CA GLY A 281 -21.40 -13.00 -16.69
C GLY A 281 -20.77 -13.20 -15.32
N THR A 282 -20.57 -12.16 -14.51
CA THR A 282 -20.08 -12.30 -13.13
C THR A 282 -21.17 -12.88 -12.23
N PRO A 283 -20.92 -14.00 -11.50
CA PRO A 283 -21.86 -14.51 -10.50
C PRO A 283 -22.18 -13.47 -9.43
N LYS A 284 -23.46 -13.37 -9.08
CA LYS A 284 -23.90 -12.44 -8.04
C LYS A 284 -23.44 -12.91 -6.67
N LEU A 285 -23.15 -11.95 -5.79
CA LEU A 285 -22.86 -12.23 -4.39
C LEU A 285 -24.08 -12.90 -3.73
N THR A 286 -23.81 -13.94 -2.96
CA THR A 286 -24.82 -14.56 -2.10
C THR A 286 -25.11 -13.66 -0.91
N SER A 287 -26.29 -13.85 -0.26
CA SER A 287 -26.64 -13.11 0.96
C SER A 287 -25.58 -13.27 2.05
N LEU A 288 -24.99 -14.46 2.19
CA LEU A 288 -23.96 -14.72 3.19
C LEU A 288 -22.63 -14.01 2.85
N GLN A 289 -22.27 -13.90 1.58
CA GLN A 289 -21.10 -13.11 1.16
C GLN A 289 -21.33 -11.62 1.43
N ILE A 290 -22.51 -11.09 1.15
CA ILE A 290 -22.84 -9.70 1.47
C ILE A 290 -22.75 -9.47 2.98
N GLU A 291 -23.38 -10.33 3.79
CA GLU A 291 -23.33 -10.26 5.26
C GLU A 291 -21.88 -10.29 5.77
N ALA A 292 -21.01 -11.14 5.21
CA ALA A 292 -19.61 -11.24 5.61
C ALA A 292 -18.83 -9.96 5.32
N LEU A 293 -19.05 -9.35 4.16
CA LEU A 293 -18.42 -8.09 3.78
C LEU A 293 -18.94 -6.93 4.65
N ASP A 294 -20.26 -6.85 4.89
CA ASP A 294 -20.87 -5.81 5.72
C ASP A 294 -20.42 -5.91 7.18
N TYR A 295 -20.27 -7.14 7.70
CA TYR A 295 -19.73 -7.38 9.04
C TYR A 295 -18.27 -6.92 9.14
N LEU A 296 -17.44 -7.23 8.14
CA LEU A 296 -16.05 -6.79 8.08
C LEU A 296 -15.95 -5.26 8.04
N ASP A 297 -16.73 -4.59 7.19
CA ASP A 297 -16.75 -3.13 7.08
C ASP A 297 -17.11 -2.47 8.43
N ALA A 298 -18.16 -2.98 9.11
CA ALA A 298 -18.57 -2.49 10.41
C ALA A 298 -17.47 -2.70 11.48
N LEU A 299 -16.78 -3.83 11.42
CA LEU A 299 -15.69 -4.14 12.35
C LEU A 299 -14.46 -3.28 12.11
N CYS A 300 -14.12 -3.00 10.84
CA CYS A 300 -13.06 -2.06 10.49
C CYS A 300 -13.32 -0.68 11.11
N VAL A 301 -14.52 -0.14 10.95
CA VAL A 301 -14.93 1.13 11.59
C VAL A 301 -14.83 1.06 13.12
N LYS A 302 -15.23 -0.06 13.73
CA LYS A 302 -15.20 -0.24 15.20
C LYS A 302 -13.79 -0.26 15.77
N LEU A 303 -12.82 -0.84 15.06
CA LEU A 303 -11.47 -1.12 15.55
C LEU A 303 -10.39 -0.18 14.99
N GLN A 304 -10.76 0.79 14.17
CA GLN A 304 -9.83 1.70 13.49
C GLN A 304 -9.08 2.62 14.43
N ILE A 305 -7.94 3.09 13.96
CA ILE A 305 -7.34 4.37 14.35
C ILE A 305 -7.83 5.41 13.33
N GLU A 306 -8.19 6.58 13.80
CA GLU A 306 -8.50 7.74 12.97
C GLU A 306 -7.56 8.87 13.34
N MET A 307 -6.98 9.53 12.35
CA MET A 307 -6.03 10.60 12.55
C MET A 307 -6.15 11.65 11.45
N ARG A 308 -6.12 12.90 11.85
CA ARG A 308 -5.93 14.02 10.95
C ARG A 308 -4.44 14.21 10.68
N LEU A 309 -4.00 13.87 9.47
CA LEU A 309 -2.62 14.13 9.05
C LEU A 309 -2.36 15.64 8.98
N GLN A 310 -1.23 16.06 9.49
CA GLN A 310 -0.72 17.43 9.38
C GLN A 310 0.12 17.58 8.12
N SER A 311 0.30 18.80 7.64
CA SER A 311 1.23 19.08 6.54
C SER A 311 2.64 18.62 6.93
N GLY A 312 3.27 17.80 6.07
CA GLY A 312 4.55 17.17 6.34
C GLY A 312 4.49 15.81 7.05
N ASP A 313 3.31 15.34 7.51
CA ASP A 313 3.18 13.96 8.00
C ASP A 313 3.25 12.96 6.83
N ILE A 314 3.93 11.83 7.06
CA ILE A 314 3.93 10.68 6.15
C ILE A 314 3.37 9.48 6.91
N GLN A 315 2.25 8.94 6.44
CA GLN A 315 1.70 7.69 6.92
C GLN A 315 2.25 6.54 6.06
N TRP A 316 2.83 5.52 6.70
CA TRP A 316 3.34 4.31 6.08
C TRP A 316 2.55 3.11 6.58
N LEU A 317 2.04 2.27 5.66
CA LEU A 317 1.18 1.13 5.98
C LEU A 317 1.62 -0.12 5.23
N HIS A 318 1.56 -1.27 5.90
CA HIS A 318 1.75 -2.59 5.30
C HIS A 318 0.41 -3.14 4.80
N ASN A 319 0.22 -3.17 3.50
CA ASN A 319 -1.05 -3.54 2.87
C ASN A 319 -1.53 -4.97 3.15
N HIS A 320 -0.65 -5.86 3.63
CA HIS A 320 -1.04 -7.25 3.92
C HIS A 320 -1.54 -7.48 5.35
N THR A 321 -1.31 -6.50 6.25
CA THR A 321 -1.69 -6.57 7.67
C THR A 321 -2.55 -5.41 8.14
N THR A 322 -2.77 -4.39 7.29
CA THR A 322 -3.63 -3.24 7.57
C THR A 322 -4.58 -2.97 6.41
N PHE A 323 -5.81 -2.58 6.74
CA PHE A 323 -6.71 -1.92 5.79
C PHE A 323 -6.74 -0.44 6.11
N HIS A 324 -6.86 0.41 5.08
CA HIS A 324 -6.89 1.85 5.27
C HIS A 324 -8.04 2.50 4.51
N ALA A 325 -8.48 3.64 5.03
CA ALA A 325 -9.63 4.37 4.54
C ALA A 325 -9.40 5.89 4.69
N ARG A 326 -10.30 6.67 4.15
CA ARG A 326 -10.33 8.12 4.31
C ARG A 326 -11.76 8.61 4.41
N SER A 327 -12.06 9.45 5.39
CA SER A 327 -13.36 10.10 5.50
C SER A 327 -13.61 11.04 4.31
N ALA A 328 -14.87 11.28 3.97
CA ALA A 328 -15.24 12.31 2.99
C ALA A 328 -14.72 13.68 3.45
N PHE A 329 -14.48 14.59 2.51
CA PHE A 329 -13.94 15.90 2.85
C PHE A 329 -14.57 17.05 2.06
N LYS A 330 -14.41 18.26 2.61
CA LYS A 330 -14.68 19.52 1.94
C LYS A 330 -13.48 20.43 2.05
N THR A 331 -13.17 21.10 0.97
CA THR A 331 -12.12 22.13 0.94
C THR A 331 -12.80 23.46 0.66
N GLU A 332 -12.77 24.36 1.66
CA GLU A 332 -13.34 25.71 1.55
C GLU A 332 -12.27 26.76 1.18
N SER A 333 -11.00 26.32 1.08
CA SER A 333 -9.90 27.16 0.65
C SER A 333 -9.67 27.10 -0.86
N GLU A 334 -9.01 28.11 -1.43
CA GLU A 334 -8.58 28.13 -2.83
C GLU A 334 -7.56 27.01 -3.14
N LEU A 335 -6.89 26.49 -2.11
CA LEU A 335 -5.91 25.43 -2.24
C LEU A 335 -6.51 24.09 -1.79
N PRO A 336 -6.77 23.15 -2.71
CA PRO A 336 -7.42 21.89 -2.39
C PRO A 336 -6.52 20.95 -1.59
N ARG A 337 -7.16 19.94 -0.95
CA ARG A 337 -6.47 18.84 -0.27
C ARG A 337 -5.55 18.12 -1.24
N HIS A 338 -4.29 17.88 -0.83
CA HIS A 338 -3.30 17.24 -1.66
C HIS A 338 -2.38 16.34 -0.83
N LEU A 339 -2.38 15.04 -1.14
CA LEU A 339 -1.37 14.10 -0.63
C LEU A 339 -0.63 13.47 -1.81
N LEU A 340 0.63 13.14 -1.57
CA LEU A 340 1.38 12.24 -2.45
C LEU A 340 1.25 10.81 -1.97
N ARG A 341 1.20 9.85 -2.91
CA ARG A 341 1.17 8.43 -2.61
C ARG A 341 2.34 7.72 -3.28
N LEU A 342 2.98 6.83 -2.53
CA LEU A 342 4.09 6.01 -3.01
C LEU A 342 3.80 4.54 -2.69
N TRP A 343 4.01 3.65 -3.65
CA TRP A 343 3.90 2.20 -3.49
C TRP A 343 5.27 1.57 -3.56
N LEU A 344 5.60 0.72 -2.57
CA LEU A 344 6.94 0.16 -2.42
C LEU A 344 6.89 -1.36 -2.28
N SER A 345 7.92 -2.01 -2.84
CA SER A 345 8.26 -3.40 -2.62
C SER A 345 9.58 -3.47 -1.84
N PRO A 346 9.56 -3.79 -0.53
CA PRO A 346 10.74 -3.87 0.32
C PRO A 346 11.49 -5.19 0.12
N GLU A 347 12.81 -5.18 0.39
CA GLU A 347 13.64 -6.39 0.30
C GLU A 347 13.31 -7.42 1.40
N ASN A 348 12.84 -6.97 2.55
CA ASN A 348 12.42 -7.82 3.67
C ASN A 348 10.92 -8.15 3.67
N GLY A 349 10.26 -8.12 2.51
CA GLY A 349 8.84 -8.44 2.37
C GLY A 349 8.48 -9.83 2.92
N ILE A 350 7.19 -10.09 3.07
CA ILE A 350 6.64 -11.38 3.49
C ILE A 350 6.39 -12.31 2.30
N LYS A 351 6.36 -13.62 2.53
CA LYS A 351 5.88 -14.59 1.53
C LYS A 351 4.38 -14.37 1.30
N LEU A 352 3.94 -14.43 0.05
CA LEU A 352 2.55 -14.23 -0.32
C LEU A 352 1.88 -15.55 -0.75
N PRO A 353 0.56 -15.69 -0.54
CA PRO A 353 -0.21 -16.82 -1.04
C PRO A 353 -0.17 -16.91 -2.57
N ASN A 354 -0.32 -18.12 -3.11
CA ASN A 354 -0.32 -18.34 -4.57
C ASN A 354 -1.38 -17.50 -5.31
N ALA A 355 -2.53 -17.26 -4.70
CA ALA A 355 -3.59 -16.42 -5.26
C ALA A 355 -3.09 -15.00 -5.59
N PHE A 356 -2.12 -14.48 -4.84
CA PHE A 356 -1.60 -13.13 -5.02
C PHE A 356 -0.76 -12.95 -6.29
N LYS A 357 -0.30 -14.04 -6.94
CA LYS A 357 0.41 -13.95 -8.23
C LYS A 357 -0.36 -13.13 -9.27
N THR A 358 -1.69 -13.20 -9.26
CA THR A 358 -2.55 -12.46 -10.18
C THR A 358 -2.40 -10.94 -10.04
N ARG A 359 -2.01 -10.46 -8.87
CA ARG A 359 -1.92 -9.03 -8.56
C ARG A 359 -0.49 -8.57 -8.26
N PHE A 360 0.33 -9.44 -7.67
CA PHE A 360 1.68 -9.11 -7.21
C PHE A 360 2.78 -9.72 -8.09
N ASN A 361 2.44 -10.46 -9.15
CA ASN A 361 3.35 -11.13 -10.10
C ASN A 361 4.22 -12.24 -9.49
N THR A 362 4.40 -12.26 -8.17
CA THR A 362 5.23 -13.23 -7.45
C THR A 362 4.64 -13.54 -6.07
N THR A 363 5.06 -14.66 -5.49
CA THR A 363 4.82 -15.00 -4.08
C THR A 363 6.08 -14.90 -3.23
N GLU A 364 7.22 -14.68 -3.88
CA GLU A 364 8.50 -14.56 -3.20
C GLU A 364 8.52 -13.30 -2.32
N ARG A 365 9.32 -13.34 -1.25
CA ARG A 365 9.44 -12.22 -0.29
C ARG A 365 9.88 -10.93 -0.95
N TRP A 366 10.72 -11.04 -1.95
CA TRP A 366 11.21 -9.93 -2.72
C TRP A 366 11.33 -10.27 -4.21
N SER A 367 11.02 -9.30 -5.05
CA SER A 367 11.27 -9.33 -6.48
C SER A 367 11.19 -7.91 -7.03
N PRO A 368 12.01 -7.52 -7.99
CA PRO A 368 11.92 -6.20 -8.62
C PRO A 368 10.60 -5.97 -9.36
N ASN A 369 9.83 -7.03 -9.62
CA ASN A 369 8.52 -6.98 -10.28
C ASN A 369 7.35 -7.25 -9.32
N ARG A 370 7.57 -7.17 -8.00
CA ARG A 370 6.56 -7.46 -7.01
C ARG A 370 5.60 -6.29 -6.82
N GLY A 371 4.31 -6.54 -7.02
CA GLY A 371 3.26 -5.54 -6.86
C GLY A 371 3.21 -4.52 -8.01
N GLY A 372 2.43 -3.48 -7.78
CA GLY A 372 2.17 -2.43 -8.76
C GLY A 372 1.21 -2.84 -9.88
N ILE A 373 0.82 -1.87 -10.67
CA ILE A 373 0.02 -2.08 -11.90
C ILE A 373 0.99 -2.35 -13.05
N GLN A 374 0.71 -3.39 -13.82
CA GLN A 374 1.52 -3.71 -15.00
C GLN A 374 1.41 -2.59 -16.04
N THR A 375 2.57 -2.18 -16.54
CA THR A 375 2.69 -1.24 -17.65
C THR A 375 2.88 -2.01 -18.96
N GLU A 376 2.61 -1.37 -20.09
CA GLU A 376 3.07 -1.86 -21.40
C GLU A 376 4.60 -1.88 -21.45
N ASP A 377 5.18 -2.72 -22.30
CA ASP A 377 6.63 -2.97 -22.34
C ASP A 377 7.50 -1.73 -22.56
N ASP A 378 6.96 -0.71 -23.25
CA ASP A 378 7.68 0.51 -23.62
C ASP A 378 7.50 1.66 -22.61
N VAL A 379 6.68 1.47 -21.57
CA VAL A 379 6.35 2.54 -20.62
C VAL A 379 7.47 2.69 -19.59
N LYS A 380 8.11 3.87 -19.58
CA LYS A 380 9.08 4.24 -18.54
C LYS A 380 8.39 4.60 -17.24
N LEU A 381 9.03 4.22 -16.13
CA LEU A 381 8.59 4.70 -14.82
C LEU A 381 8.88 6.19 -14.68
N VAL A 382 7.91 6.93 -14.15
CA VAL A 382 8.00 8.39 -13.97
C VAL A 382 7.41 8.82 -12.62
N CYS A 383 7.88 9.97 -12.13
CA CYS A 383 7.31 10.65 -10.96
C CYS A 383 6.59 11.92 -11.45
N PRO A 384 5.27 11.91 -11.65
CA PRO A 384 4.53 13.14 -11.94
C PRO A 384 4.72 14.15 -10.80
N LEU A 385 4.84 15.43 -11.14
CA LEU A 385 5.01 16.52 -10.18
C LEU A 385 3.68 17.22 -9.85
N GLU A 386 2.67 17.01 -10.68
CA GLU A 386 1.32 17.59 -10.56
C GLU A 386 0.26 16.50 -10.71
N PRO A 387 -0.96 16.72 -10.14
CA PRO A 387 -2.09 15.79 -10.21
C PRO A 387 -2.56 15.44 -11.61
#